data_6da48c499074bdd1a6b9d259d20b1b0f
#
_entry.id   6da48c499074bdd1a6b9d259d20b1b0f
#
_cell.length_a   1.000
_cell.length_b   1.000
_cell.length_c   1.000
_cell.angle_alpha   90.00
_cell.angle_beta   90.00
_cell.angle_gamma   90.00
#
_symmetry.space_group_name_H-M   'P 1'
#
loop_
_entity.id
_entity.type
_entity.pdbx_description
1 polymer ?
#
loop_
_entity_poly.entity_id
_entity_poly.type
_entity_poly.pdbx_seq_one_letter_code
_entity_poly.pdbx_strand_id
1 'polypeptide(L)'
;TRNIFETFTRFKPETKLKSYYYYDNSAGMNLSREEMDKAIERLVLTSDINPKSILTPEQMREKIDLSAEEFRYVFLIERENGQKAFLRMFDDQGKYPSEAEISAVLKTMVAESPRIAFLSGHGERNIYDGSGVNYTSFTTVLDSRSALVNQGYTPYTLTLTEGGDIPSDVDVLVIADLRKALTDDELIQIKRYIEHGGNLVVIGEPRRQEYMAPVLEQLGLAFVPGVLVQPREGYVADYLWARFTPEGARLEPVFARMLELDNVLTMPSAAAIRKIGDRGFEAIPVFTTETTGCWNELETKNFSLEEPRLNTALGEEEKAYVTGYALRRDVKGKEQRVFVLGDADCISNGELGANREFRRSNYALTDGMFRWLVYDEYPIDVSRPAAKDNDTYLTPGGFAWIKIFLRWICPVLIVVCGCVIWVMRRMK
;
A
#
# COMPACT_ATOMS: atom_id res chain seq x y z
N THR A 1 -17.20 0.91 18.58
CA THR A 1 -17.62 0.16 17.36
C THR A 1 -18.74 0.87 16.62
N ARG A 2 -19.81 1.32 17.32
CA ARG A 2 -20.97 1.97 16.68
C ARG A 2 -20.60 3.28 15.95
N ASN A 3 -19.66 4.03 16.47
CA ASN A 3 -19.23 5.33 15.91
C ASN A 3 -18.54 5.22 14.55
N ILE A 4 -17.88 4.09 14.24
CA ILE A 4 -17.16 3.88 12.96
C ILE A 4 -18.14 3.93 11.79
N PHE A 5 -19.36 3.40 11.96
CA PHE A 5 -20.38 3.33 10.95
C PHE A 5 -21.38 4.50 11.00
N GLU A 6 -21.18 5.49 11.89
CA GLU A 6 -22.16 6.57 12.08
C GLU A 6 -22.43 7.34 10.78
N THR A 7 -21.40 7.66 10.03
CA THR A 7 -21.56 8.38 8.75
C THR A 7 -22.44 7.57 7.79
N PHE A 8 -22.21 6.27 7.67
CA PHE A 8 -22.95 5.39 6.76
C PHE A 8 -24.36 5.11 7.25
N THR A 9 -24.57 4.95 8.55
CA THR A 9 -25.90 4.71 9.13
C THR A 9 -26.81 5.95 9.06
N ARG A 10 -26.26 7.14 8.91
CA ARG A 10 -27.05 8.35 8.62
C ARG A 10 -27.71 8.29 7.24
N PHE A 11 -27.04 7.68 6.26
CA PHE A 11 -27.59 7.50 4.90
C PHE A 11 -28.46 6.24 4.78
N LYS A 12 -28.17 5.20 5.57
CA LYS A 12 -28.96 3.95 5.62
C LYS A 12 -29.32 3.58 7.06
N PRO A 13 -30.39 4.17 7.62
CA PRO A 13 -30.81 3.95 9.01
C PRO A 13 -31.20 2.50 9.33
N GLU A 14 -31.58 1.71 8.32
CA GLU A 14 -31.95 0.30 8.45
C GLU A 14 -30.77 -0.61 8.76
N THR A 15 -29.54 -0.10 8.73
CA THR A 15 -28.33 -0.85 9.05
C THR A 15 -28.38 -1.42 10.46
N LYS A 16 -28.28 -2.75 10.59
CA LYS A 16 -28.32 -3.46 11.86
C LYS A 16 -26.92 -3.95 12.21
N LEU A 17 -26.46 -3.65 13.43
CA LEU A 17 -25.22 -4.15 13.97
C LEU A 17 -25.51 -5.30 14.95
N LYS A 18 -24.91 -6.47 14.72
CA LYS A 18 -24.91 -7.61 15.63
C LYS A 18 -23.49 -7.95 16.00
N SER A 19 -23.20 -8.19 17.27
CA SER A 19 -21.88 -8.60 17.75
C SER A 19 -21.92 -10.06 18.19
N TYR A 20 -20.96 -10.84 17.75
CA TYR A 20 -20.72 -12.23 18.15
C TYR A 20 -19.41 -12.31 18.88
N TYR A 21 -19.39 -13.01 19.99
CA TYR A 21 -18.20 -13.32 20.75
C TYR A 21 -17.99 -14.83 20.72
N TYR A 22 -16.80 -15.28 20.45
CA TYR A 22 -16.47 -16.70 20.45
C TYR A 22 -15.01 -16.87 20.91
N TYR A 23 -14.66 -18.07 21.28
CA TYR A 23 -13.29 -18.46 21.53
C TYR A 23 -12.78 -19.38 20.42
N ASP A 24 -11.50 -19.28 20.12
CA ASP A 24 -10.85 -20.13 19.14
C ASP A 24 -9.56 -20.71 19.73
N ASN A 25 -9.40 -22.03 19.53
CA ASN A 25 -8.25 -22.77 20.01
C ASN A 25 -7.22 -23.02 18.89
N SER A 26 -7.52 -22.58 17.64
CA SER A 26 -6.68 -22.84 16.46
C SER A 26 -5.49 -21.88 16.36
N ALA A 27 -5.50 -20.75 17.05
CA ALA A 27 -4.48 -19.72 16.96
C ALA A 27 -3.18 -20.01 17.77
N GLY A 28 -2.81 -21.29 17.89
CA GLY A 28 -1.52 -21.70 18.49
C GLY A 28 -1.43 -21.65 20.01
N MET A 29 -2.47 -21.22 20.69
CA MET A 29 -2.58 -21.40 22.14
C MET A 29 -3.17 -22.78 22.42
N ASN A 30 -2.33 -23.79 22.58
CA ASN A 30 -2.74 -25.14 23.04
C ASN A 30 -3.23 -25.10 24.50
N LEU A 31 -4.29 -24.31 24.74
CA LEU A 31 -4.93 -24.27 26.05
C LEU A 31 -5.82 -25.52 26.22
N SER A 32 -5.71 -26.17 27.36
CA SER A 32 -6.67 -27.17 27.77
C SER A 32 -8.05 -26.53 27.93
N ARG A 33 -9.12 -27.34 27.88
CA ARG A 33 -10.49 -26.85 28.07
C ARG A 33 -10.67 -26.09 29.40
N GLU A 34 -10.01 -26.57 30.47
CA GLU A 34 -10.05 -25.92 31.78
C GLU A 34 -9.35 -24.55 31.82
N GLU A 35 -8.22 -24.41 31.10
CA GLU A 35 -7.51 -23.13 30.96
C GLU A 35 -8.31 -22.15 30.11
N MET A 36 -9.00 -22.63 29.08
CA MET A 36 -9.90 -21.85 28.24
C MET A 36 -11.09 -21.32 29.06
N ASP A 37 -11.75 -22.17 29.85
CA ASP A 37 -12.86 -21.78 30.69
C ASP A 37 -12.44 -20.70 31.72
N LYS A 38 -11.24 -20.85 32.30
CA LYS A 38 -10.66 -19.84 33.24
C LYS A 38 -10.33 -18.51 32.49
N ALA A 39 -9.87 -18.58 31.24
CA ALA A 39 -9.60 -17.39 30.42
C ALA A 39 -10.91 -16.67 30.08
N ILE A 40 -11.95 -17.40 29.72
CA ILE A 40 -13.29 -16.88 29.46
C ILE A 40 -13.86 -16.23 30.71
N GLU A 41 -13.77 -16.87 31.88
CA GLU A 41 -14.21 -16.28 33.14
C GLU A 41 -13.51 -14.97 33.45
N ARG A 42 -12.18 -14.89 33.28
CA ARG A 42 -11.41 -13.64 33.45
C ARG A 42 -11.86 -12.54 32.47
N LEU A 43 -12.07 -12.90 31.22
CA LEU A 43 -12.51 -11.96 30.18
C LEU A 43 -13.91 -11.41 30.51
N VAL A 44 -14.80 -12.24 30.99
CA VAL A 44 -16.15 -11.88 31.44
C VAL A 44 -16.11 -10.94 32.65
N LEU A 45 -15.19 -11.17 33.59
CA LEU A 45 -15.03 -10.31 34.77
C LEU A 45 -14.47 -8.93 34.44
N THR A 46 -13.71 -8.82 33.33
CA THR A 46 -13.07 -7.56 32.90
C THR A 46 -13.83 -6.84 31.79
N SER A 47 -14.73 -7.52 31.10
CA SER A 47 -15.53 -7.00 30.02
C SER A 47 -17.02 -7.25 30.34
N ASP A 48 -17.85 -6.31 30.14
CA ASP A 48 -19.30 -6.41 30.39
C ASP A 48 -19.99 -7.34 29.36
N ILE A 49 -19.43 -8.56 29.19
CA ILE A 49 -19.88 -9.57 28.22
C ILE A 49 -20.64 -10.65 28.99
N ASN A 50 -21.85 -10.97 28.54
CA ASN A 50 -22.63 -12.08 29.09
C ASN A 50 -21.97 -13.43 28.71
N PRO A 51 -21.54 -14.27 29.65
CA PRO A 51 -20.91 -15.58 29.36
C PRO A 51 -21.74 -16.47 28.45
N LYS A 52 -23.07 -16.42 28.55
CA LYS A 52 -23.99 -17.23 27.74
C LYS A 52 -24.05 -16.78 26.28
N SER A 53 -23.47 -15.61 25.94
CA SER A 53 -23.41 -15.10 24.55
C SER A 53 -22.12 -15.49 23.85
N ILE A 54 -21.18 -16.14 24.53
CA ILE A 54 -19.93 -16.61 23.93
C ILE A 54 -20.18 -17.93 23.22
N LEU A 55 -19.92 -17.93 21.92
CA LEU A 55 -20.12 -19.09 21.05
C LEU A 55 -18.93 -20.04 21.11
N THR A 56 -19.18 -21.34 20.89
CA THR A 56 -18.12 -22.29 20.61
C THR A 56 -17.58 -22.10 19.20
N PRO A 57 -16.37 -22.62 18.87
CA PRO A 57 -15.86 -22.60 17.50
C PRO A 57 -16.81 -23.19 16.47
N GLU A 58 -17.52 -24.31 16.83
CA GLU A 58 -18.50 -24.95 15.97
C GLU A 58 -19.71 -24.04 15.72
N GLN A 59 -20.27 -23.45 16.76
CA GLN A 59 -21.39 -22.52 16.67
C GLN A 59 -21.04 -21.26 15.88
N MET A 60 -19.77 -20.81 15.95
CA MET A 60 -19.32 -19.68 15.18
C MET A 60 -19.17 -20.03 13.69
N ARG A 61 -18.61 -21.21 13.35
CA ARG A 61 -18.49 -21.69 11.97
C ARG A 61 -19.84 -21.87 11.28
N GLU A 62 -20.88 -22.27 12.01
CA GLU A 62 -22.25 -22.34 11.47
C GLU A 62 -22.81 -20.94 11.08
N LYS A 63 -22.30 -19.86 11.68
CA LYS A 63 -22.73 -18.50 11.39
C LYS A 63 -21.83 -17.82 10.36
N ILE A 64 -20.53 -17.90 10.58
CA ILE A 64 -19.52 -17.19 9.79
C ILE A 64 -18.25 -18.05 9.77
N ASP A 65 -17.79 -18.43 8.59
CA ASP A 65 -16.46 -19.05 8.43
C ASP A 65 -15.39 -17.93 8.43
N LEU A 66 -14.52 -17.98 9.42
CA LEU A 66 -13.42 -17.04 9.61
C LEU A 66 -12.05 -17.62 9.24
N SER A 67 -12.01 -18.81 8.63
CA SER A 67 -10.74 -19.47 8.27
C SER A 67 -9.90 -18.61 7.31
N ALA A 68 -10.54 -17.98 6.33
CA ALA A 68 -9.88 -17.06 5.39
C ALA A 68 -9.42 -15.73 6.04
N GLU A 69 -9.95 -15.40 7.20
CA GLU A 69 -9.59 -14.22 7.98
C GLU A 69 -8.65 -14.57 9.15
N GLU A 70 -8.04 -15.77 9.14
CA GLU A 70 -7.12 -16.25 10.18
C GLU A 70 -7.70 -16.14 11.60
N PHE A 71 -9.02 -16.30 11.72
CA PHE A 71 -9.78 -16.19 12.99
C PHE A 71 -9.61 -14.84 13.71
N ARG A 72 -9.26 -13.78 12.98
CA ARG A 72 -9.11 -12.43 13.53
C ARG A 72 -10.45 -11.77 13.84
N TYR A 73 -10.38 -10.71 14.63
CA TYR A 73 -11.54 -9.83 14.82
C TYR A 73 -11.79 -9.01 13.55
N VAL A 74 -12.95 -9.21 12.94
CA VAL A 74 -13.38 -8.55 11.70
C VAL A 74 -14.83 -8.11 11.78
N PHE A 75 -15.24 -7.20 10.89
CA PHE A 75 -16.64 -6.91 10.62
C PHE A 75 -17.07 -7.66 9.37
N LEU A 76 -18.17 -8.39 9.45
CA LEU A 76 -18.83 -8.93 8.27
C LEU A 76 -19.94 -7.96 7.83
N ILE A 77 -19.80 -7.42 6.63
CA ILE A 77 -20.84 -6.62 5.99
C ILE A 77 -21.66 -7.56 5.13
N GLU A 78 -22.98 -7.57 5.34
CA GLU A 78 -23.92 -8.39 4.59
C GLU A 78 -25.03 -7.50 4.00
N ARG A 79 -25.26 -7.64 2.69
CA ARG A 79 -26.32 -6.96 1.96
C ARG A 79 -27.61 -7.80 2.01
N GLU A 80 -28.75 -7.15 1.73
CA GLU A 80 -30.07 -7.80 1.66
C GLU A 80 -30.16 -8.94 0.62
N ASN A 81 -29.33 -8.89 -0.42
CA ASN A 81 -29.22 -9.95 -1.43
C ASN A 81 -28.34 -11.13 -1.00
N GLY A 82 -27.83 -11.14 0.23
CA GLY A 82 -26.96 -12.19 0.77
C GLY A 82 -25.47 -12.06 0.43
N GLN A 83 -25.07 -11.03 -0.32
CA GLN A 83 -23.66 -10.78 -0.62
C GLN A 83 -22.92 -10.35 0.65
N LYS A 84 -21.71 -10.88 0.85
CA LYS A 84 -20.90 -10.68 2.06
C LYS A 84 -19.50 -10.20 1.72
N ALA A 85 -18.95 -9.33 2.59
CA ALA A 85 -17.57 -8.91 2.51
C ALA A 85 -17.03 -8.65 3.92
N PHE A 86 -15.73 -8.93 4.12
CA PHE A 86 -15.05 -8.66 5.38
C PHE A 86 -14.41 -7.29 5.38
N LEU A 87 -14.60 -6.57 6.48
CA LEU A 87 -13.91 -5.33 6.79
C LEU A 87 -13.01 -5.57 8.00
N ARG A 88 -11.72 -5.33 7.83
CA ARG A 88 -10.68 -5.79 8.75
C ARG A 88 -10.25 -4.72 9.75
N MET A 89 -9.57 -5.17 10.80
CA MET A 89 -8.83 -4.33 11.75
C MET A 89 -7.37 -4.26 11.30
N PHE A 90 -6.68 -3.19 11.65
CA PHE A 90 -5.32 -2.93 11.18
C PHE A 90 -4.32 -2.86 12.33
N ASP A 91 -3.06 -3.24 12.07
CA ASP A 91 -1.97 -3.17 13.05
C ASP A 91 -1.24 -1.81 12.97
N ASP A 92 -2.02 -0.75 13.08
CA ASP A 92 -1.54 0.63 13.13
C ASP A 92 -2.15 1.40 14.32
N GLN A 93 -1.77 2.66 14.50
CA GLN A 93 -2.32 3.51 15.57
C GLN A 93 -3.83 3.71 15.46
N GLY A 94 -4.39 3.63 14.25
CA GLY A 94 -5.82 3.78 14.01
C GLY A 94 -6.63 2.55 14.40
N LYS A 95 -6.05 1.35 14.34
CA LYS A 95 -6.63 0.01 14.57
C LYS A 95 -7.95 -0.27 13.85
N TYR A 96 -8.91 0.64 13.94
CA TYR A 96 -10.22 0.51 13.32
C TYR A 96 -10.20 0.98 11.87
N PRO A 97 -11.06 0.38 11.00
CA PRO A 97 -11.22 0.86 9.64
C PRO A 97 -11.73 2.31 9.61
N SER A 98 -11.20 3.08 8.68
CA SER A 98 -11.62 4.45 8.40
C SER A 98 -12.69 4.48 7.29
N GLU A 99 -13.11 5.68 6.91
CA GLU A 99 -14.04 5.87 5.79
C GLU A 99 -13.50 5.27 4.47
N ALA A 100 -12.19 5.28 4.27
CA ALA A 100 -11.56 4.75 3.06
C ALA A 100 -11.77 3.23 2.93
N GLU A 101 -11.43 2.47 3.96
CA GLU A 101 -11.56 1.00 3.94
C GLU A 101 -13.02 0.56 3.94
N ILE A 102 -13.90 1.27 4.67
CA ILE A 102 -15.34 1.00 4.64
C ILE A 102 -15.88 1.22 3.22
N SER A 103 -15.51 2.34 2.58
CA SER A 103 -15.93 2.66 1.21
C SER A 103 -15.37 1.66 0.20
N ALA A 104 -14.11 1.24 0.36
CA ALA A 104 -13.50 0.22 -0.48
C ALA A 104 -14.29 -1.09 -0.41
N VAL A 105 -14.57 -1.60 0.79
CA VAL A 105 -15.35 -2.84 0.98
C VAL A 105 -16.78 -2.69 0.43
N LEU A 106 -17.45 -1.57 0.67
CA LEU A 106 -18.78 -1.34 0.12
C LEU A 106 -18.77 -1.29 -1.42
N LYS A 107 -17.71 -0.75 -2.03
CA LYS A 107 -17.57 -0.72 -3.48
C LYS A 107 -17.40 -2.13 -4.05
N THR A 108 -16.60 -3.01 -3.43
CA THR A 108 -16.44 -4.40 -3.90
C THR A 108 -17.74 -5.21 -3.87
N MET A 109 -18.72 -4.76 -3.08
CA MET A 109 -20.06 -5.39 -3.03
C MET A 109 -21.02 -4.91 -4.13
N VAL A 110 -20.67 -3.88 -4.91
CA VAL A 110 -21.56 -3.28 -5.94
C VAL A 110 -20.89 -3.16 -7.30
N ALA A 111 -19.56 -3.24 -7.36
CA ALA A 111 -18.76 -3.17 -8.58
C ALA A 111 -17.70 -4.28 -8.56
N GLU A 112 -17.20 -4.65 -9.72
CA GLU A 112 -16.10 -5.60 -9.83
C GLU A 112 -14.81 -5.00 -9.28
N SER A 113 -14.08 -5.79 -8.52
CA SER A 113 -12.77 -5.40 -7.97
C SER A 113 -11.68 -5.59 -9.03
N PRO A 114 -10.76 -4.62 -9.19
CA PRO A 114 -9.65 -4.79 -10.13
C PRO A 114 -8.82 -6.02 -9.79
N ARG A 115 -8.56 -6.83 -10.80
CA ARG A 115 -7.81 -8.09 -10.70
C ARG A 115 -6.34 -7.83 -11.04
N ILE A 116 -5.48 -7.97 -10.04
CA ILE A 116 -4.05 -7.74 -10.17
C ILE A 116 -3.33 -9.10 -10.21
N ALA A 117 -2.91 -9.49 -11.40
CA ALA A 117 -2.25 -10.77 -11.63
C ALA A 117 -0.73 -10.64 -11.47
N PHE A 118 -0.15 -11.34 -10.52
CA PHE A 118 1.31 -11.44 -10.35
C PHE A 118 1.80 -12.71 -11.07
N LEU A 119 2.67 -12.51 -12.08
CA LEU A 119 3.25 -13.62 -12.82
C LEU A 119 4.02 -14.54 -11.86
N SER A 120 3.92 -15.84 -12.08
CA SER A 120 4.55 -16.88 -11.26
C SER A 120 4.98 -18.06 -12.13
N GLY A 121 6.14 -18.64 -11.85
CA GLY A 121 6.72 -19.79 -12.56
C GLY A 121 8.21 -19.64 -12.84
N HIS A 122 8.74 -18.42 -12.81
CA HIS A 122 10.12 -18.10 -13.17
C HIS A 122 10.95 -17.57 -12.01
N GLY A 123 10.49 -17.80 -10.76
CA GLY A 123 11.16 -17.35 -9.53
C GLY A 123 10.90 -15.89 -9.18
N GLU A 124 9.81 -15.33 -9.69
CA GLU A 124 9.34 -13.97 -9.43
C GLU A 124 9.07 -13.74 -7.94
N ARG A 125 8.85 -12.49 -7.57
CA ARG A 125 8.45 -12.10 -6.21
C ARG A 125 7.08 -12.67 -5.87
N ASN A 126 6.98 -13.36 -4.73
CA ASN A 126 5.77 -14.04 -4.29
C ASN A 126 4.89 -13.12 -3.43
N ILE A 127 3.58 -13.20 -3.59
CA ILE A 127 2.61 -12.40 -2.82
C ILE A 127 2.02 -13.14 -1.60
N TYR A 128 2.40 -14.40 -1.38
CA TYR A 128 1.93 -15.23 -0.25
C TYR A 128 3.05 -15.69 0.68
N ASP A 129 4.31 -15.41 0.33
CA ASP A 129 5.47 -15.74 1.15
C ASP A 129 5.97 -14.47 1.88
N GLY A 130 5.91 -14.50 3.21
CA GLY A 130 6.29 -13.39 4.07
C GLY A 130 7.78 -13.11 4.18
N SER A 131 8.66 -13.78 3.41
CA SER A 131 10.09 -13.49 3.43
C SER A 131 10.39 -12.05 2.96
N GLY A 132 11.51 -11.50 3.43
CA GLY A 132 11.85 -10.09 3.25
C GLY A 132 11.89 -9.61 1.79
N VAL A 133 12.22 -10.49 0.84
CA VAL A 133 12.33 -10.16 -0.59
C VAL A 133 10.99 -10.20 -1.34
N ASN A 134 9.94 -10.71 -0.75
CA ASN A 134 8.63 -10.91 -1.37
C ASN A 134 7.66 -9.75 -1.11
N TYR A 135 6.41 -9.86 -1.56
CA TYR A 135 5.47 -8.75 -1.72
C TYR A 135 4.18 -8.88 -0.91
N THR A 136 4.15 -9.68 0.18
CA THR A 136 2.92 -9.84 0.99
C THR A 136 2.46 -8.53 1.64
N SER A 137 3.40 -7.68 2.10
CA SER A 137 3.10 -6.50 2.91
C SER A 137 2.19 -5.49 2.23
N PHE A 138 2.35 -5.26 0.92
CA PHE A 138 1.47 -4.35 0.17
C PHE A 138 0.39 -5.06 -0.63
N THR A 139 0.36 -6.41 -0.66
CA THR A 139 -0.60 -7.16 -1.49
C THR A 139 -1.67 -7.88 -0.67
N THR A 140 -1.28 -8.85 0.15
CA THR A 140 -2.21 -9.84 0.75
C THR A 140 -2.28 -9.80 2.26
N VAL A 141 -1.43 -9.03 2.95
CA VAL A 141 -1.45 -8.93 4.41
C VAL A 141 -2.78 -8.32 4.88
N LEU A 142 -3.51 -9.04 5.73
CA LEU A 142 -4.87 -8.69 6.12
C LEU A 142 -4.96 -7.52 7.12
N ASP A 143 -3.91 -7.26 7.88
CA ASP A 143 -3.84 -6.19 8.89
C ASP A 143 -3.04 -4.95 8.46
N SER A 144 -2.58 -4.92 7.21
CA SER A 144 -1.96 -3.74 6.61
C SER A 144 -2.99 -2.92 5.83
N ARG A 145 -3.22 -1.66 6.24
CA ARG A 145 -4.14 -0.74 5.58
C ARG A 145 -3.77 -0.48 4.11
N SER A 146 -2.47 -0.41 3.83
CA SER A 146 -1.93 -0.19 2.49
C SER A 146 -1.88 -1.46 1.62
N ALA A 147 -2.31 -2.62 2.14
CA ALA A 147 -2.36 -3.83 1.31
C ALA A 147 -3.51 -3.76 0.30
N LEU A 148 -3.24 -4.14 -0.95
CA LEU A 148 -4.20 -4.12 -2.05
C LEU A 148 -5.53 -4.79 -1.69
N VAL A 149 -5.48 -5.92 -0.97
CA VAL A 149 -6.68 -6.66 -0.53
C VAL A 149 -7.59 -5.83 0.38
N ASN A 150 -7.05 -4.84 1.10
CA ASN A 150 -7.80 -3.95 1.98
C ASN A 150 -8.25 -2.65 1.30
N GLN A 151 -7.69 -2.36 0.12
CA GLN A 151 -8.05 -1.22 -0.72
C GLN A 151 -9.08 -1.58 -1.81
N GLY A 152 -9.58 -2.82 -1.81
CA GLY A 152 -10.63 -3.28 -2.72
C GLY A 152 -10.12 -3.94 -4.01
N TYR A 153 -8.83 -4.22 -4.13
CA TYR A 153 -8.26 -4.99 -5.23
C TYR A 153 -8.31 -6.50 -4.95
N THR A 154 -8.16 -7.27 -6.02
CA THR A 154 -8.03 -8.74 -5.95
C THR A 154 -6.66 -9.17 -6.47
N PRO A 155 -5.60 -9.15 -5.63
CA PRO A 155 -4.29 -9.66 -6.01
C PRO A 155 -4.29 -11.19 -6.02
N TYR A 156 -3.68 -11.79 -7.06
CA TYR A 156 -3.52 -13.24 -7.19
C TYR A 156 -2.31 -13.59 -8.05
N THR A 157 -1.84 -14.83 -7.96
CA THR A 157 -0.77 -15.33 -8.82
C THR A 157 -1.33 -15.92 -10.10
N LEU A 158 -0.64 -15.66 -11.22
CA LEU A 158 -0.95 -16.18 -12.55
C LEU A 158 0.24 -16.96 -13.08
N THR A 159 0.05 -18.22 -13.41
CA THR A 159 1.03 -19.02 -14.15
C THR A 159 0.54 -19.16 -15.59
N LEU A 160 1.38 -18.83 -16.55
CA LEU A 160 1.07 -18.98 -17.96
C LEU A 160 1.09 -20.46 -18.34
N THR A 161 0.20 -20.86 -19.24
CA THR A 161 0.11 -22.24 -19.74
C THR A 161 0.40 -22.26 -21.22
N GLU A 162 1.02 -23.34 -21.70
CA GLU A 162 1.36 -23.51 -23.11
C GLU A 162 0.12 -23.38 -24.01
N GLY A 163 0.21 -22.55 -25.05
CA GLY A 163 -0.87 -22.26 -25.98
C GLY A 163 -2.04 -21.46 -25.38
N GLY A 164 -1.90 -20.96 -24.15
CA GLY A 164 -2.91 -20.15 -23.48
C GLY A 164 -2.88 -18.69 -23.84
N ASP A 165 -3.67 -17.92 -23.14
CA ASP A 165 -3.68 -16.45 -23.15
C ASP A 165 -3.80 -15.91 -21.74
N ILE A 166 -3.30 -14.68 -21.52
CA ILE A 166 -3.57 -13.96 -20.28
C ILE A 166 -5.07 -13.68 -20.22
N PRO A 167 -5.77 -14.05 -19.12
CA PRO A 167 -7.21 -13.85 -19.01
C PRO A 167 -7.64 -12.39 -19.28
N SER A 168 -8.75 -12.22 -19.97
CA SER A 168 -9.24 -10.88 -20.36
C SER A 168 -9.76 -10.05 -19.20
N ASP A 169 -9.96 -10.66 -18.04
CA ASP A 169 -10.37 -10.04 -16.78
C ASP A 169 -9.18 -9.62 -15.89
N VAL A 170 -7.96 -9.71 -16.40
CA VAL A 170 -6.76 -9.14 -15.77
C VAL A 170 -6.73 -7.64 -16.04
N ASP A 171 -6.89 -6.83 -14.99
CA ASP A 171 -6.78 -5.37 -15.11
C ASP A 171 -5.33 -4.91 -15.13
N VAL A 172 -4.46 -5.54 -14.35
CA VAL A 172 -3.02 -5.25 -14.31
C VAL A 172 -2.24 -6.56 -14.20
N LEU A 173 -1.29 -6.77 -15.11
CA LEU A 173 -0.29 -7.83 -14.99
C LEU A 173 0.98 -7.29 -14.35
N VAL A 174 1.51 -7.98 -13.34
CA VAL A 174 2.77 -7.64 -12.68
C VAL A 174 3.83 -8.70 -12.99
N ILE A 175 4.93 -8.29 -13.59
CA ILE A 175 6.12 -9.11 -13.86
C ILE A 175 7.26 -8.55 -13.02
N ALA A 176 7.65 -9.25 -11.96
CA ALA A 176 8.58 -8.73 -10.96
C ALA A 176 9.76 -9.69 -10.74
N ASP A 177 10.95 -9.27 -11.17
CA ASP A 177 12.22 -9.95 -10.91
C ASP A 177 12.28 -11.40 -11.44
N LEU A 178 12.14 -11.57 -12.76
CA LEU A 178 12.35 -12.88 -13.39
C LEU A 178 13.75 -13.43 -13.08
N ARG A 179 13.83 -14.66 -12.63
CA ARG A 179 15.07 -15.38 -12.34
C ARG A 179 15.36 -16.50 -13.32
N LYS A 180 14.46 -16.70 -14.27
CA LYS A 180 14.58 -17.63 -15.41
C LYS A 180 13.99 -16.97 -16.63
N ALA A 181 14.47 -17.35 -17.81
CA ALA A 181 13.92 -16.86 -19.06
C ALA A 181 12.49 -17.35 -19.25
N LEU A 182 11.64 -16.51 -19.80
CA LEU A 182 10.36 -16.86 -20.34
C LEU A 182 10.53 -17.74 -21.57
N THR A 183 9.64 -18.65 -21.83
CA THR A 183 9.57 -19.41 -23.07
C THR A 183 9.07 -18.52 -24.23
N ASP A 184 9.31 -18.94 -25.46
CA ASP A 184 8.81 -18.20 -26.63
C ASP A 184 7.30 -18.05 -26.61
N ASP A 185 6.57 -19.07 -26.17
CA ASP A 185 5.12 -19.06 -26.08
C ASP A 185 4.63 -18.05 -25.03
N GLU A 186 5.24 -18.03 -23.85
CA GLU A 186 4.92 -17.06 -22.79
C GLU A 186 5.22 -15.61 -23.23
N LEU A 187 6.31 -15.40 -23.95
CA LEU A 187 6.63 -14.10 -24.55
C LEU A 187 5.58 -13.67 -25.59
N ILE A 188 5.05 -14.61 -26.38
CA ILE A 188 3.96 -14.35 -27.32
C ILE A 188 2.67 -13.97 -26.58
N GLN A 189 2.34 -14.66 -25.49
CA GLN A 189 1.18 -14.34 -24.66
C GLN A 189 1.29 -12.93 -24.04
N ILE A 190 2.45 -12.59 -23.45
CA ILE A 190 2.71 -11.27 -22.87
C ILE A 190 2.65 -10.20 -23.97
N LYS A 191 3.28 -10.44 -25.13
CA LYS A 191 3.24 -9.53 -26.26
C LYS A 191 1.80 -9.25 -26.72
N ARG A 192 1.00 -10.30 -26.84
CA ARG A 192 -0.42 -10.19 -27.22
C ARG A 192 -1.20 -9.37 -26.20
N TYR A 193 -0.97 -9.57 -24.91
CA TYR A 193 -1.57 -8.80 -23.83
C TYR A 193 -1.21 -7.30 -23.95
N ILE A 194 0.06 -6.97 -24.19
CA ILE A 194 0.53 -5.60 -24.42
C ILE A 194 -0.11 -4.98 -25.67
N GLU A 195 -0.17 -5.72 -26.78
CA GLU A 195 -0.75 -5.24 -28.04
C GLU A 195 -2.27 -5.00 -27.94
N HIS A 196 -2.96 -5.73 -27.07
CA HIS A 196 -4.39 -5.53 -26.80
C HIS A 196 -4.69 -4.42 -25.77
N GLY A 197 -3.67 -3.73 -25.27
CA GLY A 197 -3.84 -2.60 -24.35
C GLY A 197 -3.95 -3.00 -22.89
N GLY A 198 -3.44 -4.18 -22.50
CA GLY A 198 -3.37 -4.60 -21.10
C GLY A 198 -2.43 -3.73 -20.28
N ASN A 199 -2.83 -3.33 -19.08
CA ASN A 199 -1.98 -2.57 -18.16
C ASN A 199 -0.93 -3.46 -17.50
N LEU A 200 0.28 -2.94 -17.29
CA LEU A 200 1.42 -3.75 -16.91
C LEU A 200 2.30 -3.04 -15.86
N VAL A 201 2.83 -3.82 -14.94
CA VAL A 201 3.96 -3.43 -14.10
C VAL A 201 5.14 -4.33 -14.42
N VAL A 202 6.29 -3.74 -14.72
CA VAL A 202 7.54 -4.46 -15.01
C VAL A 202 8.58 -3.99 -14.00
N ILE A 203 9.08 -4.90 -13.19
CA ILE A 203 10.05 -4.59 -12.14
C ILE A 203 11.26 -5.49 -12.32
N GLY A 204 12.42 -4.91 -12.55
CA GLY A 204 13.66 -5.66 -12.72
C GLY A 204 14.62 -5.50 -11.57
N GLU A 205 15.70 -6.25 -11.66
CA GLU A 205 16.82 -6.23 -10.74
C GLU A 205 18.15 -6.11 -11.51
N PRO A 206 19.15 -5.43 -10.98
CA PRO A 206 20.50 -5.51 -11.53
C PRO A 206 20.99 -6.95 -11.62
N ARG A 207 21.89 -7.21 -12.59
CA ARG A 207 22.52 -8.52 -12.82
C ARG A 207 21.58 -9.65 -13.29
N ARG A 208 20.30 -9.32 -13.51
CA ARG A 208 19.28 -10.21 -14.11
C ARG A 208 18.51 -9.53 -15.24
N GLN A 209 19.09 -8.44 -15.76
CA GLN A 209 18.46 -7.62 -16.79
C GLN A 209 18.10 -8.42 -18.06
N GLU A 210 18.89 -9.45 -18.39
CA GLU A 210 18.68 -10.29 -19.57
C GLU A 210 17.34 -11.02 -19.55
N TYR A 211 16.81 -11.40 -18.39
CA TYR A 211 15.51 -12.08 -18.31
C TYR A 211 14.34 -11.13 -18.56
N MET A 212 14.51 -9.86 -18.20
CA MET A 212 13.48 -8.83 -18.38
C MET A 212 13.56 -8.15 -19.75
N ALA A 213 14.72 -8.25 -20.44
CA ALA A 213 14.96 -7.56 -21.71
C ALA A 213 13.89 -7.81 -22.78
N PRO A 214 13.42 -9.08 -23.04
CA PRO A 214 12.43 -9.34 -24.07
C PRO A 214 11.09 -8.64 -23.83
N VAL A 215 10.71 -8.42 -22.56
CA VAL A 215 9.50 -7.68 -22.19
C VAL A 215 9.69 -6.18 -22.37
N LEU A 216 10.82 -5.65 -21.87
CA LEU A 216 11.12 -4.21 -21.97
C LEU A 216 11.29 -3.70 -23.39
N GLU A 217 11.88 -4.49 -24.28
CA GLU A 217 12.05 -4.16 -25.69
C GLU A 217 10.70 -3.92 -26.40
N GLN A 218 9.64 -4.61 -25.99
CA GLN A 218 8.30 -4.37 -26.50
C GLN A 218 7.72 -3.02 -26.05
N LEU A 219 8.24 -2.49 -24.94
CA LEU A 219 7.88 -1.19 -24.39
C LEU A 219 8.79 -0.05 -24.90
N GLY A 220 9.84 -0.38 -25.66
CA GLY A 220 10.85 0.58 -26.13
C GLY A 220 11.83 1.01 -25.05
N LEU A 221 11.98 0.20 -24.00
CA LEU A 221 12.88 0.42 -22.87
C LEU A 221 13.94 -0.69 -22.76
N ALA A 222 15.01 -0.41 -22.05
CA ALA A 222 15.99 -1.40 -21.60
C ALA A 222 16.57 -0.99 -20.25
N PHE A 223 16.90 -1.97 -19.42
CA PHE A 223 17.79 -1.74 -18.29
C PHE A 223 19.23 -1.52 -18.79
N VAL A 224 19.91 -0.59 -18.16
CA VAL A 224 21.33 -0.35 -18.40
C VAL A 224 22.13 -1.41 -17.64
N PRO A 225 23.09 -2.10 -18.29
CA PRO A 225 23.97 -3.02 -17.58
C PRO A 225 24.76 -2.31 -16.47
N GLY A 226 24.94 -2.95 -15.31
CA GLY A 226 25.59 -2.39 -14.15
C GLY A 226 24.62 -2.25 -12.97
N VAL A 227 25.07 -1.59 -11.94
CA VAL A 227 24.30 -1.29 -10.72
C VAL A 227 24.49 0.18 -10.39
N LEU A 228 23.40 0.89 -10.15
CA LEU A 228 23.48 2.27 -9.70
C LEU A 228 24.04 2.33 -8.28
N VAL A 229 24.99 3.21 -8.05
CA VAL A 229 25.61 3.43 -6.75
C VAL A 229 25.54 4.90 -6.35
N GLN A 230 25.39 5.13 -5.05
CA GLN A 230 25.35 6.44 -4.43
C GLN A 230 26.00 6.34 -3.04
N PRO A 231 27.35 6.33 -2.96
CA PRO A 231 28.05 6.19 -1.69
C PRO A 231 27.61 7.24 -0.67
N ARG A 232 27.16 6.77 0.50
CA ARG A 232 26.72 7.59 1.62
C ARG A 232 27.21 6.99 2.93
N GLU A 233 27.58 7.84 3.87
CA GLU A 233 27.97 7.40 5.20
C GLU A 233 26.86 6.61 5.90
N GLY A 234 27.19 5.43 6.42
CA GLY A 234 26.26 4.55 7.12
C GLY A 234 25.40 3.64 6.22
N TYR A 235 25.55 3.68 4.89
CA TYR A 235 24.83 2.85 3.94
C TYR A 235 25.78 2.14 2.98
N VAL A 236 25.36 0.97 2.48
CA VAL A 236 26.04 0.33 1.35
C VAL A 236 25.87 1.19 0.10
N ALA A 237 26.87 1.18 -0.78
CA ALA A 237 26.91 2.12 -1.89
C ALA A 237 25.79 1.94 -2.92
N ASP A 238 25.21 0.74 -3.05
CA ASP A 238 24.08 0.42 -3.92
C ASP A 238 22.71 0.69 -3.29
N TYR A 239 22.67 1.24 -2.07
CA TYR A 239 21.42 1.68 -1.45
C TYR A 239 21.08 3.10 -1.89
N LEU A 240 20.26 3.22 -2.93
CA LEU A 240 19.94 4.49 -3.56
C LEU A 240 18.81 5.27 -2.85
N TRP A 241 18.88 6.58 -2.99
CA TRP A 241 17.80 7.50 -2.69
C TRP A 241 17.35 8.18 -3.99
N ALA A 242 16.32 7.64 -4.60
CA ALA A 242 15.69 8.26 -5.76
C ALA A 242 14.63 9.27 -5.32
N ARG A 243 14.30 10.20 -6.21
CA ARG A 243 13.31 11.25 -5.98
C ARG A 243 12.27 11.27 -7.10
N PHE A 244 11.07 11.65 -6.78
CA PHE A 244 10.07 11.92 -7.79
C PHE A 244 10.50 13.07 -8.70
N THR A 245 10.28 12.92 -9.99
CA THR A 245 10.39 14.02 -10.93
C THR A 245 9.15 14.89 -10.88
N PRO A 246 9.21 16.17 -11.31
CA PRO A 246 8.01 17.01 -11.42
C PRO A 246 6.97 16.44 -12.39
N GLU A 247 7.40 15.73 -13.44
CA GLU A 247 6.53 15.05 -14.42
C GLU A 247 5.84 13.84 -13.79
N GLY A 248 6.61 12.99 -13.12
CA GLY A 248 6.09 11.81 -12.42
C GLY A 248 5.15 12.16 -11.28
N ALA A 249 5.43 13.26 -10.56
CA ALA A 249 4.59 13.75 -9.48
C ALA A 249 3.18 14.17 -9.92
N ARG A 250 2.99 14.49 -11.20
CA ARG A 250 1.67 14.86 -11.76
C ARG A 250 0.78 13.66 -12.05
N LEU A 251 1.30 12.45 -12.01
CA LEU A 251 0.52 11.24 -12.28
C LEU A 251 -0.51 10.97 -11.19
N GLU A 252 -0.15 11.25 -9.93
CA GLU A 252 -0.99 10.97 -8.77
C GLU A 252 -0.82 12.03 -7.67
N PRO A 253 -1.90 12.39 -6.95
CA PRO A 253 -1.81 13.34 -5.85
C PRO A 253 -0.85 12.91 -4.74
N VAL A 254 -0.74 11.61 -4.47
CA VAL A 254 0.19 11.08 -3.46
C VAL A 254 1.65 11.28 -3.88
N PHE A 255 1.97 11.17 -5.17
CA PHE A 255 3.31 11.43 -5.70
C PHE A 255 3.67 12.92 -5.61
N ALA A 256 2.71 13.82 -5.95
CA ALA A 256 2.88 15.26 -5.77
C ALA A 256 3.19 15.60 -4.30
N ARG A 257 2.48 14.96 -3.38
CA ARG A 257 2.70 15.14 -1.94
C ARG A 257 4.08 14.66 -1.48
N MET A 258 4.58 13.55 -2.03
CA MET A 258 5.91 13.03 -1.72
C MET A 258 7.01 13.98 -2.23
N LEU A 259 6.82 14.54 -3.43
CA LEU A 259 7.73 15.55 -3.97
C LEU A 259 7.75 16.82 -3.12
N GLU A 260 6.59 17.35 -2.73
CA GLU A 260 6.49 18.51 -1.84
C GLU A 260 7.18 18.33 -0.49
N LEU A 261 7.10 17.13 0.06
CA LEU A 261 7.70 16.76 1.35
C LEU A 261 9.19 16.40 1.24
N ASP A 262 9.74 16.42 0.04
CA ASP A 262 11.11 15.98 -0.25
C ASP A 262 11.41 14.56 0.26
N ASN A 263 10.41 13.68 0.22
CA ASN A 263 10.56 12.28 0.62
C ASN A 263 11.36 11.53 -0.43
N VAL A 264 12.23 10.62 0.04
CA VAL A 264 13.03 9.78 -0.84
C VAL A 264 12.33 8.44 -1.11
N LEU A 265 12.53 7.90 -2.31
CA LEU A 265 12.27 6.50 -2.60
C LEU A 265 13.58 5.74 -2.38
N THR A 266 13.58 4.82 -1.44
CA THR A 266 14.73 3.96 -1.20
C THR A 266 14.71 2.76 -2.15
N MET A 267 15.84 2.52 -2.79
CA MET A 267 16.02 1.49 -3.80
C MET A 267 17.29 0.67 -3.51
N PRO A 268 17.15 -0.48 -2.85
CA PRO A 268 18.28 -1.37 -2.62
C PRO A 268 18.71 -2.07 -3.92
N SER A 269 19.80 -1.61 -4.53
CA SER A 269 20.39 -2.23 -5.72
C SER A 269 19.60 -2.02 -7.03
N ALA A 270 19.48 -0.78 -7.50
CA ALA A 270 18.71 -0.45 -8.70
C ALA A 270 19.52 -0.51 -10.02
N ALA A 271 18.83 -0.88 -11.10
CA ALA A 271 19.27 -0.68 -12.47
C ALA A 271 18.73 0.64 -13.03
N ALA A 272 19.55 1.34 -13.80
CA ALA A 272 19.08 2.46 -14.60
C ALA A 272 18.21 1.97 -15.77
N ILE A 273 17.25 2.79 -16.19
CA ILE A 273 16.37 2.52 -17.32
C ILE A 273 16.63 3.54 -18.44
N ARG A 274 16.75 3.07 -19.66
CA ARG A 274 16.88 3.94 -20.83
C ARG A 274 15.86 3.61 -21.92
N LYS A 275 15.51 4.63 -22.71
CA LYS A 275 14.73 4.42 -23.95
C LYS A 275 15.63 3.84 -25.03
N ILE A 276 15.13 2.86 -25.78
CA ILE A 276 15.83 2.21 -26.90
C ILE A 276 15.07 2.33 -28.23
N GLY A 277 13.81 2.76 -28.19
CA GLY A 277 13.02 2.93 -29.39
C GLY A 277 11.66 3.55 -29.10
N ASP A 278 10.94 3.90 -30.14
CA ASP A 278 9.56 4.34 -30.06
C ASP A 278 8.63 3.14 -30.30
N ARG A 279 7.75 2.86 -29.34
CA ARG A 279 6.68 1.85 -29.41
C ARG A 279 5.29 2.47 -29.28
N GLY A 280 5.19 3.76 -29.57
CA GLY A 280 3.94 4.53 -29.47
C GLY A 280 3.58 4.93 -28.04
N PHE A 281 4.46 4.72 -27.08
CA PHE A 281 4.25 5.16 -25.70
C PHE A 281 4.82 6.56 -25.47
N GLU A 282 4.03 7.41 -24.84
CA GLU A 282 4.58 8.54 -24.08
C GLU A 282 5.26 7.96 -22.83
N ALA A 283 6.55 8.24 -22.66
CA ALA A 283 7.34 7.74 -21.54
C ALA A 283 7.70 8.89 -20.62
N ILE A 284 7.17 8.84 -19.39
CA ILE A 284 7.31 9.84 -18.33
C ILE A 284 8.29 9.29 -17.31
N PRO A 285 9.47 9.92 -17.09
CA PRO A 285 10.35 9.52 -16.00
C PRO A 285 9.67 9.85 -14.67
N VAL A 286 9.53 8.86 -13.80
CA VAL A 286 8.87 9.04 -12.49
C VAL A 286 9.87 9.27 -11.39
N PHE A 287 10.98 8.53 -11.43
CA PHE A 287 12.06 8.61 -10.44
C PHE A 287 13.39 8.80 -11.10
N THR A 288 14.22 9.64 -10.46
CA THR A 288 15.62 9.82 -10.84
C THR A 288 16.51 9.80 -9.60
N THR A 289 17.78 9.40 -9.80
CA THR A 289 18.82 9.64 -8.81
C THR A 289 19.21 11.11 -8.76
N GLU A 290 20.02 11.49 -7.80
CA GLU A 290 20.68 12.80 -7.78
C GLU A 290 21.67 12.94 -8.95
N THR A 291 21.95 14.16 -9.35
CA THR A 291 22.87 14.47 -10.46
C THR A 291 24.34 14.32 -10.11
N THR A 292 24.66 14.36 -8.81
CA THR A 292 26.02 14.27 -8.27
C THR A 292 26.12 13.14 -7.26
N GLY A 293 27.29 12.51 -7.18
CA GLY A 293 27.55 11.40 -6.26
C GLY A 293 26.84 10.09 -6.64
N CYS A 294 26.33 9.99 -7.88
CA CYS A 294 25.67 8.79 -8.37
C CYS A 294 26.21 8.41 -9.76
N TRP A 295 26.54 7.15 -9.95
CA TRP A 295 26.96 6.60 -11.24
C TRP A 295 26.49 5.16 -11.43
N ASN A 296 26.59 4.65 -12.63
CA ASN A 296 26.31 3.25 -12.95
C ASN A 296 27.61 2.45 -12.87
N GLU A 297 27.77 1.68 -11.82
CA GLU A 297 28.95 0.90 -11.49
C GLU A 297 28.98 -0.40 -12.30
N LEU A 298 30.11 -0.68 -12.96
CA LEU A 298 30.30 -1.80 -13.87
C LEU A 298 31.20 -2.91 -13.34
N GLU A 299 32.08 -2.60 -12.40
CA GLU A 299 33.15 -3.50 -11.93
C GLU A 299 32.82 -4.13 -10.57
N THR A 300 32.40 -3.32 -9.60
CA THR A 300 32.17 -3.78 -8.22
C THR A 300 31.00 -4.74 -8.14
N LYS A 301 31.21 -5.90 -7.53
CA LYS A 301 30.21 -6.96 -7.38
C LYS A 301 29.65 -7.06 -5.97
N ASN A 302 30.42 -6.67 -4.97
CA ASN A 302 30.03 -6.81 -3.57
C ASN A 302 30.28 -5.50 -2.81
N PHE A 303 29.25 -4.68 -2.72
CA PHE A 303 29.28 -3.37 -2.07
C PHE A 303 29.39 -3.41 -0.54
N SER A 304 29.27 -4.58 0.06
CA SER A 304 29.52 -4.76 1.50
C SER A 304 31.01 -4.96 1.82
N LEU A 305 31.83 -5.34 0.82
CA LEU A 305 33.26 -5.61 0.98
C LEU A 305 34.14 -4.64 0.22
N GLU A 306 33.61 -4.03 -0.84
CA GLU A 306 34.36 -3.20 -1.78
C GLU A 306 33.68 -1.84 -1.91
N GLU A 307 34.46 -0.78 -1.77
CA GLU A 307 33.98 0.58 -2.01
C GLU A 307 34.09 0.90 -3.51
N PRO A 308 32.99 1.17 -4.21
CA PRO A 308 33.01 1.47 -5.64
C PRO A 308 33.71 2.80 -5.91
N ARG A 309 34.37 2.89 -7.05
CA ARG A 309 35.06 4.10 -7.49
C ARG A 309 34.76 4.38 -8.93
N LEU A 310 34.30 5.60 -9.21
CA LEU A 310 33.97 6.04 -10.56
C LEU A 310 35.14 5.79 -11.53
N ASN A 311 34.92 4.95 -12.54
CA ASN A 311 35.91 4.62 -13.57
C ASN A 311 35.42 5.12 -14.95
N THR A 312 35.79 6.36 -15.27
CA THR A 312 35.41 6.98 -16.55
C THR A 312 36.01 6.28 -17.78
N ALA A 313 37.07 5.51 -17.61
CA ALA A 313 37.66 4.75 -18.71
C ALA A 313 36.77 3.58 -19.16
N LEU A 314 35.90 3.08 -18.32
CA LEU A 314 34.88 2.07 -18.64
C LEU A 314 33.57 2.67 -19.13
N GLY A 315 33.46 3.99 -19.22
CA GLY A 315 32.24 4.69 -19.61
C GLY A 315 31.29 4.97 -18.46
N GLU A 316 31.75 4.81 -17.21
CA GLU A 316 30.96 5.26 -16.07
C GLU A 316 30.92 6.79 -16.03
N GLU A 317 29.76 7.31 -15.73
CA GLU A 317 29.49 8.73 -15.75
C GLU A 317 28.67 9.13 -14.53
N GLU A 318 29.07 10.20 -13.86
CA GLU A 318 28.30 10.82 -12.78
C GLU A 318 27.21 11.71 -13.37
N LYS A 319 25.95 11.30 -13.19
CA LYS A 319 24.77 12.02 -13.65
C LYS A 319 23.50 11.51 -12.98
N ALA A 320 22.38 12.18 -13.27
CA ALA A 320 21.06 11.66 -12.92
C ALA A 320 20.70 10.46 -13.80
N TYR A 321 20.23 9.40 -13.19
CA TYR A 321 19.73 8.19 -13.86
C TYR A 321 18.25 7.99 -13.56
N VAL A 322 17.48 7.63 -14.57
CA VAL A 322 16.08 7.28 -14.40
C VAL A 322 15.99 5.86 -13.87
N THR A 323 15.26 5.68 -12.76
CA THR A 323 15.04 4.38 -12.11
C THR A 323 13.60 3.91 -12.19
N GLY A 324 12.69 4.75 -12.69
CA GLY A 324 11.30 4.39 -12.92
C GLY A 324 10.66 5.20 -14.03
N TYR A 325 9.87 4.54 -14.88
CA TYR A 325 9.06 5.13 -15.93
C TYR A 325 7.58 4.77 -15.78
N ALA A 326 6.72 5.74 -16.05
CA ALA A 326 5.33 5.51 -16.40
C ALA A 326 5.17 5.68 -17.92
N LEU A 327 4.52 4.72 -18.57
CA LEU A 327 4.26 4.74 -20.00
C LEU A 327 2.76 4.78 -20.22
N ARG A 328 2.31 5.56 -21.22
CA ARG A 328 0.92 5.56 -21.65
C ARG A 328 0.78 5.68 -23.15
N ARG A 329 -0.24 5.05 -23.70
CA ARG A 329 -0.66 5.20 -25.11
C ARG A 329 -2.13 4.87 -25.24
N ASP A 330 -2.76 5.32 -26.34
CA ASP A 330 -4.11 4.89 -26.69
C ASP A 330 -4.06 3.58 -27.50
N VAL A 331 -4.88 2.62 -27.08
CA VAL A 331 -5.09 1.38 -27.83
C VAL A 331 -6.59 1.19 -28.04
N LYS A 332 -7.06 1.44 -29.26
CA LYS A 332 -8.48 1.32 -29.65
C LYS A 332 -9.44 2.16 -28.79
N GLY A 333 -9.01 3.36 -28.37
CA GLY A 333 -9.82 4.28 -27.56
C GLY A 333 -9.77 4.03 -26.06
N LYS A 334 -8.91 3.11 -25.59
CA LYS A 334 -8.60 2.92 -24.18
C LYS A 334 -7.14 3.29 -23.91
N GLU A 335 -6.89 4.11 -22.90
CA GLU A 335 -5.52 4.42 -22.47
C GLU A 335 -4.89 3.19 -21.84
N GLN A 336 -3.81 2.69 -22.42
CA GLN A 336 -2.96 1.67 -21.81
C GLN A 336 -1.94 2.34 -20.90
N ARG A 337 -1.76 1.81 -19.69
CA ARG A 337 -0.81 2.30 -18.66
C ARG A 337 0.18 1.22 -18.30
N VAL A 338 1.47 1.57 -18.30
CA VAL A 338 2.54 0.65 -17.90
C VAL A 338 3.46 1.36 -16.91
N PHE A 339 3.85 0.66 -15.85
CA PHE A 339 4.81 1.18 -14.89
C PHE A 339 6.07 0.30 -14.88
N VAL A 340 7.25 0.90 -14.95
CA VAL A 340 8.53 0.18 -15.01
C VAL A 340 9.43 0.67 -13.90
N LEU A 341 10.00 -0.26 -13.13
CA LEU A 341 10.93 0.01 -12.03
C LEU A 341 12.23 -0.77 -12.21
N GLY A 342 13.35 -0.15 -11.86
CA GLY A 342 14.70 -0.73 -11.93
C GLY A 342 15.13 -1.49 -10.68
N ASP A 343 14.27 -1.63 -9.68
CA ASP A 343 14.55 -2.29 -8.40
C ASP A 343 13.28 -2.97 -7.87
N ALA A 344 13.35 -4.27 -7.67
CA ALA A 344 12.25 -5.04 -7.10
C ALA A 344 12.25 -5.05 -5.56
N ASP A 345 13.37 -4.75 -4.94
CA ASP A 345 13.47 -4.70 -3.48
C ASP A 345 12.83 -3.43 -2.90
N CYS A 346 12.68 -2.36 -3.68
CA CYS A 346 12.12 -1.09 -3.19
C CYS A 346 10.68 -1.20 -2.64
N ILE A 347 9.91 -2.18 -3.08
CA ILE A 347 8.56 -2.49 -2.57
C ILE A 347 8.48 -3.86 -1.90
N SER A 348 9.61 -4.44 -1.55
CA SER A 348 9.66 -5.72 -0.84
C SER A 348 9.20 -5.60 0.62
N ASN A 349 8.81 -6.73 1.22
CA ASN A 349 8.45 -6.80 2.64
C ASN A 349 9.55 -6.23 3.53
N GLY A 350 10.81 -6.53 3.22
CA GLY A 350 11.98 -6.07 3.98
C GLY A 350 12.13 -4.56 3.91
N GLU A 351 12.05 -3.96 2.73
CA GLU A 351 12.21 -2.52 2.59
C GLU A 351 10.98 -1.78 3.13
N LEU A 352 9.77 -2.23 2.83
CA LEU A 352 8.54 -1.62 3.36
C LEU A 352 8.48 -1.69 4.90
N GLY A 353 8.89 -2.81 5.49
CA GLY A 353 8.90 -3.03 6.94
C GLY A 353 10.10 -2.38 7.67
N ALA A 354 11.13 -1.92 6.95
CA ALA A 354 12.31 -1.35 7.57
C ALA A 354 12.01 -0.06 8.34
N ASN A 355 12.47 0.04 9.58
CA ASN A 355 12.40 1.30 10.33
C ASN A 355 13.60 2.17 9.96
N ARG A 356 13.35 3.37 9.42
CA ARG A 356 14.37 4.32 9.01
C ARG A 356 14.16 5.66 9.70
N GLU A 357 15.23 6.39 9.97
CA GLU A 357 15.17 7.71 10.63
C GLU A 357 14.72 8.84 9.69
N PHE A 358 14.66 8.59 8.39
CA PHE A 358 14.24 9.56 7.39
C PHE A 358 12.91 9.19 6.73
N ARG A 359 12.27 10.16 6.11
CA ARG A 359 10.96 9.98 5.46
C ARG A 359 11.10 9.30 4.11
N ARG A 360 10.35 8.24 3.89
CA ARG A 360 10.33 7.44 2.68
C ARG A 360 8.99 7.52 1.97
N SER A 361 9.02 7.24 0.67
CA SER A 361 7.84 7.20 -0.19
C SER A 361 7.49 5.80 -0.72
N ASN A 362 8.12 4.74 -0.22
CA ASN A 362 7.95 3.39 -0.77
C ASN A 362 6.49 2.88 -0.69
N TYR A 363 5.78 3.10 0.41
CA TYR A 363 4.34 2.81 0.47
C TYR A 363 3.52 3.74 -0.43
N ALA A 364 3.87 5.02 -0.52
CA ALA A 364 3.20 5.95 -1.41
C ALA A 364 3.37 5.56 -2.89
N LEU A 365 4.52 4.95 -3.24
CA LEU A 365 4.73 4.38 -4.56
C LEU A 365 3.72 3.26 -4.85
N THR A 366 3.57 2.27 -3.95
CA THR A 366 2.61 1.18 -4.18
C THR A 366 1.18 1.69 -4.31
N ASP A 367 0.77 2.56 -3.40
CA ASP A 367 -0.58 3.14 -3.41
C ASP A 367 -0.86 3.92 -4.71
N GLY A 368 0.01 4.85 -5.09
CA GLY A 368 -0.18 5.67 -6.28
C GLY A 368 -0.01 4.89 -7.58
N MET A 369 0.92 3.95 -7.65
CA MET A 369 1.15 3.13 -8.84
C MET A 369 -0.09 2.31 -9.21
N PHE A 370 -0.66 1.56 -8.27
CA PHE A 370 -1.83 0.73 -8.56
C PHE A 370 -3.08 1.57 -8.78
N ARG A 371 -3.25 2.69 -8.05
CA ARG A 371 -4.32 3.64 -8.27
C ARG A 371 -4.27 4.22 -9.69
N TRP A 372 -3.11 4.70 -10.13
CA TRP A 372 -2.92 5.18 -11.49
C TRP A 372 -3.24 4.10 -12.53
N LEU A 373 -2.75 2.87 -12.36
CA LEU A 373 -2.94 1.77 -13.31
C LEU A 373 -4.41 1.35 -13.48
N VAL A 374 -5.26 1.57 -12.47
CA VAL A 374 -6.70 1.29 -12.55
C VAL A 374 -7.54 2.56 -12.72
N TYR A 375 -6.97 3.64 -13.26
CA TYR A 375 -7.66 4.87 -13.67
C TYR A 375 -8.33 5.61 -12.52
N ASP A 376 -7.74 5.60 -11.33
CA ASP A 376 -8.29 6.19 -10.08
C ASP A 376 -9.63 5.59 -9.63
N GLU A 377 -10.02 4.45 -10.20
CA GLU A 377 -11.27 3.81 -9.80
C GLU A 377 -11.18 3.18 -8.41
N TYR A 378 -10.01 2.72 -7.99
CA TYR A 378 -9.76 2.12 -6.68
C TYR A 378 -8.45 2.65 -6.07
N PRO A 379 -8.39 2.81 -4.73
CA PRO A 379 -9.52 2.89 -3.80
C PRO A 379 -10.38 4.13 -4.05
N ILE A 380 -11.58 4.19 -3.48
CA ILE A 380 -12.41 5.40 -3.54
C ILE A 380 -11.66 6.55 -2.87
N ASP A 381 -11.57 7.68 -3.55
CA ASP A 381 -11.02 8.90 -2.96
C ASP A 381 -12.02 9.49 -1.95
N VAL A 382 -11.66 9.38 -0.68
CA VAL A 382 -12.40 9.96 0.45
C VAL A 382 -11.78 11.26 0.94
N SER A 383 -10.77 11.78 0.23
CA SER A 383 -10.14 13.04 0.60
C SER A 383 -11.15 14.19 0.57
N ARG A 384 -11.00 15.09 1.50
CA ARG A 384 -11.83 16.29 1.59
C ARG A 384 -10.95 17.50 1.47
N PRO A 385 -11.44 18.60 0.83
CA PRO A 385 -10.72 19.87 0.86
C PRO A 385 -10.42 20.25 2.31
N ALA A 386 -9.22 20.76 2.55
CA ALA A 386 -8.87 21.29 3.86
C ALA A 386 -9.94 22.27 4.33
N ALA A 387 -10.38 22.13 5.59
CA ALA A 387 -11.33 23.08 6.15
C ALA A 387 -10.73 24.48 6.05
N LYS A 388 -11.52 25.46 5.57
CA LYS A 388 -11.08 26.84 5.41
C LYS A 388 -10.66 27.50 6.73
N ASP A 389 -11.02 26.90 7.87
CA ASP A 389 -10.80 27.39 9.22
C ASP A 389 -9.60 26.74 9.94
N ASN A 390 -8.75 26.00 9.23
CA ASN A 390 -7.62 25.31 9.87
C ASN A 390 -6.49 26.23 10.31
N ASP A 391 -6.47 27.48 9.85
CA ASP A 391 -5.46 28.45 10.22
C ASP A 391 -5.91 29.27 11.43
N THR A 392 -5.51 28.83 12.61
CA THR A 392 -5.63 29.66 13.81
C THR A 392 -4.51 30.70 13.81
N TYR A 393 -4.83 31.94 13.48
CA TYR A 393 -3.91 33.09 13.55
C TYR A 393 -3.65 33.54 15.00
N LEU A 394 -3.55 32.59 15.93
CA LEU A 394 -3.26 32.89 17.32
C LEU A 394 -1.76 32.90 17.55
N THR A 395 -1.26 34.01 18.02
CA THR A 395 0.11 34.09 18.53
C THR A 395 0.27 33.15 19.76
N PRO A 396 1.48 32.65 20.07
CA PRO A 396 1.71 31.83 21.27
C PRO A 396 1.21 32.51 22.56
N GLY A 397 1.31 33.86 22.65
CA GLY A 397 0.75 34.63 23.75
C GLY A 397 -0.77 34.64 23.77
N GLY A 398 -1.42 34.82 22.62
CA GLY A 398 -2.87 34.75 22.47
C GLY A 398 -3.44 33.38 22.89
N PHE A 399 -2.77 32.30 22.49
CA PHE A 399 -3.15 30.95 22.91
C PHE A 399 -3.04 30.73 24.42
N ALA A 400 -1.98 31.27 25.06
CA ALA A 400 -1.81 31.21 26.50
C ALA A 400 -2.95 31.96 27.23
N TRP A 401 -3.36 33.13 26.77
CA TRP A 401 -4.48 33.89 27.32
C TRP A 401 -5.82 33.18 27.20
N ILE A 402 -6.12 32.56 26.05
CA ILE A 402 -7.34 31.76 25.86
C ILE A 402 -7.34 30.55 26.81
N LYS A 403 -6.20 29.88 26.98
CA LYS A 403 -6.05 28.78 27.91
C LYS A 403 -6.31 29.19 29.36
N ILE A 404 -5.80 30.36 29.80
CA ILE A 404 -6.04 30.92 31.12
C ILE A 404 -7.52 31.29 31.27
N PHE A 405 -8.11 31.94 30.29
CA PHE A 405 -9.51 32.36 30.29
C PHE A 405 -10.45 31.14 30.44
N LEU A 406 -10.30 30.14 29.61
CA LEU A 406 -11.16 28.94 29.61
C LEU A 406 -10.95 28.08 30.86
N ARG A 407 -9.71 27.98 31.37
CA ARG A 407 -9.38 27.08 32.49
C ARG A 407 -9.66 27.69 33.86
N TRP A 408 -9.56 29.01 33.99
CA TRP A 408 -9.66 29.69 35.28
C TRP A 408 -10.79 30.75 35.36
N ILE A 409 -10.84 31.64 34.39
CA ILE A 409 -11.78 32.77 34.46
C ILE A 409 -13.22 32.31 34.20
N CYS A 410 -13.42 31.48 33.17
CA CYS A 410 -14.76 30.99 32.83
C CYS A 410 -15.42 30.16 33.94
N PRO A 411 -14.73 29.17 34.57
CA PRO A 411 -15.31 28.44 35.69
C PRO A 411 -15.62 29.33 36.90
N VAL A 412 -14.74 30.30 37.22
CA VAL A 412 -14.98 31.24 38.32
C VAL A 412 -16.23 32.09 38.06
N LEU A 413 -16.38 32.62 36.85
CA LEU A 413 -17.59 33.35 36.47
C LEU A 413 -18.87 32.54 36.62
N ILE A 414 -18.84 31.27 36.19
CA ILE A 414 -19.99 30.35 36.32
C ILE A 414 -20.33 30.14 37.81
N VAL A 415 -19.34 29.95 38.66
CA VAL A 415 -19.56 29.77 40.12
C VAL A 415 -20.13 31.05 40.74
N VAL A 416 -19.56 32.23 40.39
CA VAL A 416 -20.05 33.53 40.87
C VAL A 416 -21.50 33.75 40.43
N CYS A 417 -21.83 33.51 39.16
CA CYS A 417 -23.21 33.61 38.68
C CYS A 417 -24.16 32.66 39.42
N GLY A 418 -23.71 31.43 39.64
CA GLY A 418 -24.48 30.42 40.42
C GLY A 418 -24.74 30.91 41.88
N CYS A 419 -23.72 31.45 42.55
CA CYS A 419 -23.87 32.01 43.86
C CYS A 419 -24.83 33.20 43.91
N VAL A 420 -24.71 34.11 42.95
CA VAL A 420 -25.62 35.27 42.87
C VAL A 420 -27.06 34.82 42.68
N ILE A 421 -27.31 33.89 41.77
CA ILE A 421 -28.67 33.32 41.53
C ILE A 421 -29.19 32.62 42.79
N TRP A 422 -28.32 31.90 43.48
CA TRP A 422 -28.68 31.19 44.72
C TRP A 422 -29.07 32.20 45.84
N VAL A 423 -28.28 33.26 46.04
CA VAL A 423 -28.59 34.31 47.01
C VAL A 423 -29.90 35.06 46.69
N MET A 424 -30.07 35.43 45.40
CA MET A 424 -31.34 36.09 44.94
C MET A 424 -32.56 35.20 45.15
N ARG A 425 -32.43 33.88 44.97
CA ARG A 425 -33.54 32.94 45.24
C ARG A 425 -33.83 32.76 46.75
N ARG A 426 -32.85 32.96 47.60
CA ARG A 426 -32.98 32.83 49.03
C ARG A 426 -33.55 34.11 49.72
N MET A 427 -33.43 35.24 49.04
CA MET A 427 -33.99 36.54 49.49
C MET A 427 -35.41 36.80 49.04
N LYS A 428 -35.99 35.94 48.19
CA LYS A 428 -37.41 35.87 47.87
C LYS A 428 -38.09 34.79 48.73
#